data_2c6ba8aeab98cd7039ec9b69ffc15148
#
_entry.id   2c6ba8aeab98cd7039ec9b69ffc15148
#
_cell.length_a   1.000
_cell.length_b   1.000
_cell.length_c   1.000
_cell.angle_alpha   90.00
_cell.angle_beta   90.00
_cell.angle_gamma   90.00
#
_symmetry.space_group_name_H-M   'P 1'
#
loop_
_entity.id
_entity.type
_entity.pdbx_description
1 polymer ?
#
loop_
_entity_poly.entity_id
_entity_poly.type
_entity_poly.pdbx_seq_one_letter_code
_entity_poly.pdbx_strand_id
1 'polypeptide(L)'
;MTTLAFDTSTEILGICLEQDDKYYSYTAKAGLKHSENLLKEIDHLYSSSGIDKKSTELIVCAKGPGSFTGLRIGMSIAKGLADGFDCPVISVPTLDILAYGYSYLKGAVMPILDAKSGKVFTAVYAGGKRVTDYLDIKKDELGSIFEKYDAVFLTGAYAPAVLELYPAEKKLTLDPDWNSCRIESCLALGKALFAEGRRDPDNAGPIYIRPSEAELTKSASTQK
;
A
#
# COMPACT_ATOMS: atom_id res chain seq x y z
N MET A 1 -13.56 -10.19 -16.22
CA MET A 1 -12.96 -8.83 -16.08
C MET A 1 -11.46 -8.99 -15.96
N THR A 2 -10.69 -8.30 -16.81
CA THR A 2 -9.23 -8.29 -16.75
C THR A 2 -8.75 -7.12 -15.90
N THR A 3 -8.02 -7.40 -14.83
CA THR A 3 -7.53 -6.39 -13.89
C THR A 3 -6.01 -6.50 -13.72
N LEU A 4 -5.32 -5.39 -13.89
CA LEU A 4 -3.90 -5.23 -13.57
C LEU A 4 -3.78 -4.48 -12.25
N ALA A 5 -3.06 -5.04 -11.27
CA ALA A 5 -2.75 -4.34 -10.03
C ALA A 5 -1.25 -4.30 -9.77
N PHE A 6 -0.75 -3.22 -9.14
CA PHE A 6 0.65 -3.14 -8.72
C PHE A 6 0.85 -2.23 -7.51
N ASP A 7 1.90 -2.53 -6.76
CA ASP A 7 2.31 -1.80 -5.57
C ASP A 7 3.80 -1.46 -5.63
N THR A 8 4.09 -0.16 -5.57
CA THR A 8 5.43 0.43 -5.55
C THR A 8 5.67 1.24 -4.27
N SER A 9 4.81 1.09 -3.27
CA SER A 9 4.82 1.91 -2.06
C SER A 9 5.95 1.56 -1.08
N THR A 10 6.54 0.37 -1.21
CA THR A 10 7.62 -0.14 -0.35
C THR A 10 8.85 -0.53 -1.19
N GLU A 11 9.87 -1.16 -0.58
CA GLU A 11 11.02 -1.72 -1.29
C GLU A 11 10.66 -2.96 -2.12
N ILE A 12 9.49 -3.55 -1.88
CA ILE A 12 9.00 -4.72 -2.59
C ILE A 12 8.06 -4.26 -3.68
N LEU A 13 8.41 -4.60 -4.92
CA LEU A 13 7.53 -4.44 -6.07
C LEU A 13 6.58 -5.63 -6.12
N GLY A 14 5.28 -5.38 -6.12
CA GLY A 14 4.26 -6.37 -6.40
C GLY A 14 3.47 -6.01 -7.64
N ILE A 15 3.21 -6.99 -8.48
CA ILE A 15 2.37 -6.85 -9.68
C ILE A 15 1.47 -8.08 -9.75
N CYS A 16 0.22 -7.92 -10.10
CA CYS A 16 -0.62 -9.04 -10.47
C CYS A 16 -1.56 -8.70 -11.63
N LEU A 17 -1.86 -9.73 -12.40
CA LEU A 17 -2.77 -9.71 -13.52
C LEU A 17 -3.82 -10.81 -13.29
N GLU A 18 -5.08 -10.46 -13.31
CA GLU A 18 -6.19 -11.39 -13.15
C GLU A 18 -7.14 -11.31 -14.34
N GLN A 19 -7.54 -12.47 -14.86
CA GLN A 19 -8.59 -12.61 -15.85
C GLN A 19 -9.32 -13.94 -15.63
N ASP A 20 -10.65 -13.91 -15.47
CA ASP A 20 -11.51 -15.10 -15.43
C ASP A 20 -11.00 -16.19 -14.48
N ASP A 21 -10.77 -15.86 -13.21
CA ASP A 21 -10.22 -16.72 -12.15
C ASP A 21 -8.76 -17.18 -12.36
N LYS A 22 -8.10 -16.77 -13.44
CA LYS A 22 -6.67 -16.97 -13.62
C LYS A 22 -5.91 -15.81 -13.01
N TYR A 23 -4.93 -16.12 -12.19
CA TYR A 23 -4.15 -15.17 -11.43
C TYR A 23 -2.66 -15.36 -11.71
N TYR A 24 -2.00 -14.30 -12.10
CA TYR A 24 -0.56 -14.24 -12.35
C TYR A 24 0.04 -13.16 -11.49
N SER A 25 1.08 -13.45 -10.74
CA SER A 25 1.73 -12.46 -9.90
C SER A 25 3.24 -12.48 -10.04
N TYR A 26 3.83 -11.32 -9.81
CA TYR A 26 5.26 -11.11 -9.69
C TYR A 26 5.53 -10.30 -8.43
N THR A 27 6.49 -10.75 -7.63
CA THR A 27 6.92 -10.05 -6.44
C THR A 27 8.43 -10.10 -6.35
N ALA A 28 9.07 -8.95 -6.19
CA ALA A 28 10.51 -8.86 -6.05
C ALA A 28 10.93 -7.74 -5.11
N LYS A 29 12.01 -7.96 -4.36
CA LYS A 29 12.68 -6.89 -3.62
C LYS A 29 13.50 -6.05 -4.60
N ALA A 30 12.83 -5.04 -5.19
CA ALA A 30 13.42 -4.20 -6.24
C ALA A 30 14.22 -3.00 -5.69
N GLY A 31 14.17 -2.76 -4.38
CA GLY A 31 14.79 -1.58 -3.76
C GLY A 31 14.22 -0.30 -4.35
N LEU A 32 15.10 0.60 -4.84
CA LEU A 32 14.68 1.88 -5.46
C LEU A 32 14.49 1.82 -6.99
N LYS A 33 14.58 0.63 -7.61
CA LYS A 33 14.55 0.46 -9.07
C LYS A 33 13.15 0.18 -9.64
N HIS A 34 12.10 0.66 -8.99
CA HIS A 34 10.73 0.47 -9.47
C HIS A 34 10.50 1.02 -10.89
N SER A 35 11.09 2.17 -11.22
CA SER A 35 10.94 2.78 -12.55
C SER A 35 11.52 1.94 -13.69
N GLU A 36 12.59 1.20 -13.41
CA GLU A 36 13.28 0.37 -14.40
C GLU A 36 12.55 -0.97 -14.62
N ASN A 37 11.90 -1.49 -13.59
CA ASN A 37 11.37 -2.85 -13.56
C ASN A 37 9.86 -2.92 -13.79
N LEU A 38 9.08 -1.95 -13.30
CA LEU A 38 7.62 -2.06 -13.29
C LEU A 38 7.02 -2.34 -14.68
N LEU A 39 7.31 -1.51 -15.67
CA LEU A 39 6.76 -1.69 -17.03
C LEU A 39 7.24 -2.97 -17.70
N LYS A 40 8.52 -3.32 -17.47
CA LYS A 40 9.10 -4.55 -18.01
C LYS A 40 8.44 -5.81 -17.44
N GLU A 41 8.19 -5.84 -16.15
CA GLU A 41 7.55 -6.98 -15.50
C GLU A 41 6.04 -7.05 -15.79
N ILE A 42 5.36 -5.90 -15.95
CA ILE A 42 4.00 -5.86 -16.47
C ILE A 42 3.95 -6.49 -17.88
N ASP A 43 4.86 -6.07 -18.78
CA ASP A 43 4.94 -6.62 -20.14
C ASP A 43 5.21 -8.13 -20.14
N HIS A 44 6.08 -8.58 -19.26
CA HIS A 44 6.37 -10.00 -19.07
C HIS A 44 5.16 -10.78 -18.60
N LEU A 45 4.38 -10.26 -17.64
CA LEU A 45 3.16 -10.93 -17.15
C LEU A 45 2.12 -11.08 -18.26
N TYR A 46 1.85 -10.06 -19.06
CA TYR A 46 0.94 -10.18 -20.20
C TYR A 46 1.45 -11.19 -21.23
N SER A 47 2.72 -11.15 -21.56
CA SER A 47 3.34 -12.05 -22.56
C SER A 47 3.30 -13.51 -22.09
N SER A 48 3.59 -13.77 -20.82
CA SER A 48 3.64 -15.14 -20.26
C SER A 48 2.24 -15.71 -19.99
N SER A 49 1.27 -14.87 -19.67
CA SER A 49 -0.11 -15.30 -19.44
C SER A 49 -0.91 -15.53 -20.73
N GLY A 50 -0.49 -14.91 -21.84
CA GLY A 50 -1.24 -14.88 -23.09
C GLY A 50 -2.47 -13.98 -23.07
N ILE A 51 -2.63 -13.16 -22.04
CA ILE A 51 -3.73 -12.19 -21.92
C ILE A 51 -3.44 -10.98 -22.82
N ASP A 52 -4.43 -10.58 -23.63
CA ASP A 52 -4.30 -9.37 -24.44
C ASP A 52 -4.36 -8.11 -23.55
N LYS A 53 -3.36 -7.25 -23.65
CA LYS A 53 -3.29 -5.97 -22.93
C LYS A 53 -4.53 -5.11 -23.14
N LYS A 54 -5.10 -5.14 -24.35
CA LYS A 54 -6.30 -4.38 -24.71
C LYS A 54 -7.58 -4.90 -24.02
N SER A 55 -7.53 -6.08 -23.43
CA SER A 55 -8.65 -6.60 -22.63
C SER A 55 -8.66 -6.06 -21.19
N THR A 56 -7.71 -5.23 -20.83
CA THR A 56 -7.63 -4.66 -19.46
C THR A 56 -8.78 -3.69 -19.22
N GLU A 57 -9.59 -3.98 -18.21
CA GLU A 57 -10.80 -3.23 -17.86
C GLU A 57 -10.63 -2.39 -16.59
N LEU A 58 -9.58 -2.66 -15.81
CA LEU A 58 -9.29 -1.94 -14.56
C LEU A 58 -7.79 -1.96 -14.25
N ILE A 59 -7.27 -0.81 -13.85
CA ILE A 59 -5.94 -0.70 -13.24
C ILE A 59 -6.08 -0.33 -11.77
N VAL A 60 -5.38 -1.05 -10.91
CA VAL A 60 -5.33 -0.81 -9.47
C VAL A 60 -3.89 -0.48 -9.07
N CYS A 61 -3.68 0.54 -8.25
CA CYS A 61 -2.34 0.83 -7.73
C CYS A 61 -2.37 1.29 -6.28
N ALA A 62 -1.27 1.08 -5.56
CA ALA A 62 -1.11 1.64 -4.22
C ALA A 62 -0.89 3.16 -4.29
N LYS A 63 -1.58 3.91 -3.41
CA LYS A 63 -1.48 5.38 -3.34
C LYS A 63 -0.78 5.92 -2.09
N GLY A 64 -0.22 5.04 -1.26
CA GLY A 64 0.48 5.45 -0.05
C GLY A 64 -0.36 5.33 1.23
N PRO A 65 0.27 5.64 2.37
CA PRO A 65 1.62 6.17 2.53
C PRO A 65 2.72 5.16 2.17
N GLY A 66 3.95 5.68 1.90
CA GLY A 66 5.09 4.84 1.56
C GLY A 66 6.22 5.62 0.88
N SER A 67 7.01 4.95 0.05
CA SER A 67 8.08 5.55 -0.73
C SER A 67 7.58 6.67 -1.62
N PHE A 68 8.00 7.91 -1.36
CA PHE A 68 7.60 9.09 -2.13
C PHE A 68 7.85 8.96 -3.64
N THR A 69 9.03 8.49 -4.00
CA THR A 69 9.41 8.24 -5.40
C THR A 69 8.61 7.07 -5.98
N GLY A 70 8.52 5.96 -5.24
CA GLY A 70 7.78 4.78 -5.68
C GLY A 70 6.32 5.08 -5.97
N LEU A 71 5.63 5.79 -5.09
CA LEU A 71 4.23 6.16 -5.27
C LEU A 71 3.98 7.04 -6.50
N ARG A 72 4.88 7.99 -6.77
CA ARG A 72 4.79 8.83 -7.98
C ARG A 72 5.00 8.04 -9.26
N ILE A 73 5.98 7.13 -9.25
CA ILE A 73 6.23 6.23 -10.38
C ILE A 73 5.00 5.36 -10.63
N GLY A 74 4.51 4.68 -9.59
CA GLY A 74 3.34 3.80 -9.71
C GLY A 74 2.12 4.55 -10.24
N MET A 75 1.76 5.68 -9.61
CA MET A 75 0.59 6.46 -10.02
C MET A 75 0.71 7.01 -11.46
N SER A 76 1.91 7.46 -11.86
CA SER A 76 2.12 7.96 -13.23
C SER A 76 1.99 6.85 -14.26
N ILE A 77 2.54 5.66 -13.96
CA ILE A 77 2.42 4.48 -14.82
C ILE A 77 0.97 4.00 -14.87
N ALA A 78 0.25 3.98 -13.72
CA ALA A 78 -1.17 3.61 -13.70
C ALA A 78 -2.00 4.47 -14.65
N LYS A 79 -1.82 5.78 -14.59
CA LYS A 79 -2.53 6.73 -15.47
C LYS A 79 -2.16 6.54 -16.93
N GLY A 80 -0.85 6.44 -17.24
CA GLY A 80 -0.41 6.27 -18.64
C GLY A 80 -0.89 4.95 -19.25
N LEU A 81 -0.95 3.85 -18.46
CA LEU A 81 -1.51 2.58 -18.92
C LEU A 81 -3.03 2.67 -19.07
N ALA A 82 -3.72 3.34 -18.15
CA ALA A 82 -5.17 3.53 -18.20
C ALA A 82 -5.60 4.30 -19.45
N ASP A 83 -4.87 5.38 -19.77
CA ASP A 83 -5.07 6.14 -21.03
C ASP A 83 -4.84 5.25 -22.26
N GLY A 84 -3.78 4.41 -22.22
CA GLY A 84 -3.45 3.53 -23.34
C GLY A 84 -4.41 2.34 -23.53
N PHE A 85 -5.07 1.89 -22.44
CA PHE A 85 -6.01 0.77 -22.45
C PHE A 85 -7.48 1.21 -22.44
N ASP A 86 -7.75 2.52 -22.36
CA ASP A 86 -9.09 3.10 -22.24
C ASP A 86 -9.88 2.50 -21.06
N CYS A 87 -9.26 2.44 -19.88
CA CYS A 87 -9.84 1.87 -18.68
C CYS A 87 -9.63 2.75 -17.45
N PRO A 88 -10.47 2.64 -16.40
CA PRO A 88 -10.34 3.42 -15.18
C PRO A 88 -9.16 2.97 -14.30
N VAL A 89 -8.72 3.92 -13.46
CA VAL A 89 -7.79 3.66 -12.36
C VAL A 89 -8.53 3.69 -11.02
N ILE A 90 -8.14 2.80 -10.13
CA ILE A 90 -8.45 2.85 -8.70
C ILE A 90 -7.16 2.78 -7.90
N SER A 91 -6.93 3.78 -7.09
CA SER A 91 -5.80 3.77 -6.16
C SER A 91 -6.24 3.42 -4.75
N VAL A 92 -5.47 2.54 -4.10
CA VAL A 92 -5.79 1.96 -2.78
C VAL A 92 -4.77 2.41 -1.75
N PRO A 93 -5.18 2.83 -0.54
CA PRO A 93 -4.23 3.18 0.52
C PRO A 93 -3.37 1.99 0.96
N THR A 94 -2.06 2.19 1.07
CA THR A 94 -1.11 1.12 1.43
C THR A 94 -1.41 0.49 2.78
N LEU A 95 -1.81 1.28 3.78
CA LEU A 95 -2.16 0.74 5.09
C LEU A 95 -3.43 -0.13 5.04
N ASP A 96 -4.40 0.22 4.19
CA ASP A 96 -5.60 -0.61 3.96
C ASP A 96 -5.22 -1.93 3.28
N ILE A 97 -4.31 -1.90 2.30
CA ILE A 97 -3.78 -3.10 1.63
C ILE A 97 -3.16 -4.06 2.64
N LEU A 98 -2.30 -3.54 3.52
CA LEU A 98 -1.60 -4.35 4.53
C LEU A 98 -2.55 -4.95 5.57
N ALA A 99 -3.62 -4.25 5.93
CA ALA A 99 -4.58 -4.72 6.94
C ALA A 99 -5.67 -5.64 6.38
N TYR A 100 -5.96 -5.60 5.07
CA TYR A 100 -7.13 -6.25 4.46
C TYR A 100 -7.19 -7.76 4.70
N GLY A 101 -6.08 -8.45 4.56
CA GLY A 101 -6.00 -9.91 4.74
C GLY A 101 -6.27 -10.41 6.17
N TYR A 102 -6.38 -9.51 7.14
CA TYR A 102 -6.50 -9.84 8.57
C TYR A 102 -7.85 -9.47 9.19
N SER A 103 -8.87 -9.25 8.38
CA SER A 103 -10.22 -8.85 8.82
C SER A 103 -10.89 -9.88 9.76
N TYR A 104 -10.44 -11.14 9.75
CA TYR A 104 -10.93 -12.24 10.60
C TYR A 104 -10.29 -12.26 11.99
N LEU A 105 -9.21 -11.50 12.23
CA LEU A 105 -8.55 -11.48 13.52
C LEU A 105 -9.40 -10.74 14.56
N LYS A 106 -9.42 -11.31 15.77
CA LYS A 106 -9.96 -10.63 16.96
C LYS A 106 -8.89 -9.67 17.51
N GLY A 107 -9.31 -8.45 17.87
CA GLY A 107 -8.39 -7.40 18.33
C GLY A 107 -8.08 -6.38 17.24
N ALA A 108 -7.00 -5.64 17.44
CA ALA A 108 -6.56 -4.62 16.52
C ALA A 108 -5.51 -5.16 15.55
N VAL A 109 -5.59 -4.75 14.28
CA VAL A 109 -4.53 -4.92 13.28
C VAL A 109 -3.92 -3.56 13.01
N MET A 110 -2.60 -3.46 13.13
CA MET A 110 -1.86 -2.22 12.92
C MET A 110 -0.73 -2.44 11.90
N PRO A 111 -0.92 -2.01 10.65
CA PRO A 111 0.17 -1.92 9.69
C PRO A 111 1.14 -0.82 10.09
N ILE A 112 2.43 -1.11 10.03
CA ILE A 112 3.52 -0.21 10.46
C ILE A 112 4.48 0.01 9.30
N LEU A 113 4.58 1.25 8.82
CA LEU A 113 5.54 1.67 7.81
C LEU A 113 6.46 2.74 8.38
N ASP A 114 7.72 2.73 7.95
CA ASP A 114 8.71 3.74 8.36
C ASP A 114 8.35 5.12 7.77
N ALA A 115 8.09 6.09 8.65
CA ALA A 115 7.85 7.49 8.28
C ALA A 115 9.10 8.36 8.44
N LYS A 116 10.29 7.75 8.67
CA LYS A 116 11.56 8.39 8.97
C LYS A 116 11.53 9.20 10.28
N SER A 117 12.71 9.66 10.71
CA SER A 117 12.86 10.51 11.90
C SER A 117 12.21 9.93 13.18
N GLY A 118 12.25 8.60 13.36
CA GLY A 118 11.71 7.94 14.55
C GLY A 118 10.18 7.83 14.57
N LYS A 119 9.52 8.14 13.46
CA LYS A 119 8.06 8.05 13.29
C LYS A 119 7.64 6.88 12.43
N VAL A 120 6.37 6.55 12.51
CA VAL A 120 5.72 5.52 11.70
C VAL A 120 4.43 6.05 11.08
N PHE A 121 4.14 5.56 9.88
CA PHE A 121 2.79 5.63 9.33
C PHE A 121 2.03 4.39 9.77
N THR A 122 0.85 4.59 10.35
CA THR A 122 -0.02 3.53 10.83
C THR A 122 -1.48 3.93 10.80
N ALA A 123 -2.35 2.98 11.02
CA ALA A 123 -3.76 3.16 11.39
C ALA A 123 -4.20 1.92 12.15
N VAL A 124 -5.27 2.01 12.90
CA VAL A 124 -5.85 0.87 13.61
C VAL A 124 -7.04 0.33 12.84
N TYR A 125 -7.07 -0.98 12.67
CA TYR A 125 -8.18 -1.72 12.06
C TYR A 125 -8.73 -2.71 13.08
N ALA A 126 -10.05 -2.76 13.19
CA ALA A 126 -10.75 -3.72 14.04
C ALA A 126 -11.97 -4.27 13.28
N GLY A 127 -12.16 -5.60 13.33
CA GLY A 127 -13.24 -6.26 12.59
C GLY A 127 -13.23 -5.96 11.09
N GLY A 128 -12.07 -5.82 10.48
CA GLY A 128 -11.87 -5.54 9.06
C GLY A 128 -12.15 -4.08 8.64
N LYS A 129 -12.38 -3.18 9.59
CA LYS A 129 -12.63 -1.76 9.31
C LYS A 129 -11.56 -0.89 9.95
N ARG A 130 -11.16 0.17 9.26
CA ARG A 130 -10.29 1.20 9.83
C ARG A 130 -11.08 2.02 10.86
N VAL A 131 -10.54 2.08 12.10
CA VAL A 131 -11.19 2.73 13.26
C VAL A 131 -10.47 4.01 13.71
N THR A 132 -9.34 4.36 13.08
CA THR A 132 -8.64 5.64 13.27
C THR A 132 -8.38 6.30 11.92
N ASP A 133 -8.01 7.58 11.93
CA ASP A 133 -7.37 8.19 10.77
C ASP A 133 -5.99 7.57 10.50
N TYR A 134 -5.40 7.89 9.34
CA TYR A 134 -4.00 7.57 9.09
C TYR A 134 -3.11 8.47 9.95
N LEU A 135 -2.19 7.85 10.69
CA LEU A 135 -1.35 8.51 11.69
C LEU A 135 0.09 8.63 11.20
N ASP A 136 0.70 9.79 11.46
CA ASP A 136 2.15 10.04 11.44
C ASP A 136 2.58 10.29 12.89
N ILE A 137 2.94 9.23 13.60
CA ILE A 137 3.16 9.24 15.06
C ILE A 137 4.57 8.74 15.38
N LYS A 138 5.15 9.22 16.46
CA LYS A 138 6.41 8.69 16.97
C LYS A 138 6.22 7.25 17.45
N LYS A 139 7.21 6.40 17.16
CA LYS A 139 7.12 4.97 17.52
C LYS A 139 7.04 4.73 19.03
N ASP A 140 7.59 5.63 19.85
CA ASP A 140 7.54 5.57 21.32
C ASP A 140 6.20 6.03 21.90
N GLU A 141 5.34 6.67 21.11
CA GLU A 141 3.99 7.08 21.51
C GLU A 141 2.93 5.99 21.25
N LEU A 142 3.27 4.89 20.55
CA LEU A 142 2.33 3.82 20.19
C LEU A 142 1.76 3.07 21.41
N GLY A 143 2.46 3.08 22.54
CA GLY A 143 2.01 2.43 23.79
C GLY A 143 0.59 2.86 24.19
N SER A 144 0.28 4.14 24.09
CA SER A 144 -1.05 4.70 24.38
C SER A 144 -2.17 4.19 23.46
N ILE A 145 -1.82 3.73 22.26
CA ILE A 145 -2.75 3.06 21.35
C ILE A 145 -2.90 1.60 21.75
N PHE A 146 -1.79 0.92 22.03
CA PHE A 146 -1.82 -0.50 22.42
C PHE A 146 -2.65 -0.74 23.68
N GLU A 147 -2.61 0.17 24.66
CA GLU A 147 -3.40 0.07 25.90
C GLU A 147 -4.90 -0.07 25.68
N LYS A 148 -5.42 0.42 24.54
CA LYS A 148 -6.85 0.41 24.20
C LYS A 148 -7.36 -0.94 23.69
N TYR A 149 -6.48 -1.92 23.45
CA TYR A 149 -6.82 -3.20 22.84
C TYR A 149 -6.23 -4.36 23.64
N ASP A 150 -6.98 -5.46 23.73
CA ASP A 150 -6.54 -6.69 24.42
C ASP A 150 -5.52 -7.48 23.60
N ALA A 151 -5.56 -7.35 22.28
CA ALA A 151 -4.62 -7.96 21.34
C ALA A 151 -4.35 -7.02 20.17
N VAL A 152 -3.08 -6.90 19.78
CA VAL A 152 -2.64 -6.08 18.64
C VAL A 152 -1.75 -6.91 17.73
N PHE A 153 -2.15 -7.05 16.49
CA PHE A 153 -1.41 -7.72 15.44
C PHE A 153 -0.67 -6.68 14.59
N LEU A 154 0.66 -6.73 14.62
CA LEU A 154 1.53 -5.81 13.89
C LEU A 154 1.95 -6.43 12.56
N THR A 155 1.76 -5.71 11.45
CA THR A 155 2.19 -6.09 10.11
C THR A 155 2.91 -4.94 9.41
N GLY A 156 3.55 -5.19 8.26
CA GLY A 156 4.27 -4.17 7.49
C GLY A 156 5.75 -4.07 7.84
N ALA A 157 6.51 -3.51 6.92
CA ALA A 157 7.98 -3.58 6.90
C ALA A 157 8.69 -3.01 8.14
N TYR A 158 8.03 -2.19 8.93
CA TYR A 158 8.62 -1.60 10.16
C TYR A 158 8.04 -2.18 11.46
N ALA A 159 7.15 -3.18 11.36
CA ALA A 159 6.53 -3.84 12.52
C ALA A 159 7.54 -4.48 13.50
N PRO A 160 8.61 -5.19 13.04
CA PRO A 160 9.62 -5.73 13.94
C PRO A 160 10.30 -4.67 14.81
N ALA A 161 10.65 -3.52 14.25
CA ALA A 161 11.30 -2.45 14.99
C ALA A 161 10.40 -1.81 16.07
N VAL A 162 9.07 -1.87 15.88
CA VAL A 162 8.11 -1.47 16.91
C VAL A 162 8.02 -2.55 17.98
N LEU A 163 7.93 -3.84 17.61
CA LEU A 163 7.88 -4.92 18.58
C LEU A 163 9.11 -4.94 19.49
N GLU A 164 10.30 -4.71 18.95
CA GLU A 164 11.55 -4.61 19.73
C GLU A 164 11.52 -3.47 20.75
N LEU A 165 10.83 -2.38 20.47
CA LEU A 165 10.70 -1.24 21.38
C LEU A 165 9.76 -1.54 22.58
N TYR A 166 8.83 -2.49 22.40
CA TYR A 166 7.83 -2.86 23.41
C TYR A 166 7.93 -4.33 23.86
N PRO A 167 9.07 -4.80 24.37
CA PRO A 167 9.32 -6.22 24.62
C PRO A 167 8.47 -6.79 25.78
N ALA A 168 7.94 -5.94 26.66
CA ALA A 168 7.10 -6.35 27.78
C ALA A 168 5.60 -6.47 27.41
N GLU A 169 5.20 -5.99 26.24
CA GLU A 169 3.80 -5.97 25.80
C GLU A 169 3.37 -7.31 25.20
N LYS A 170 2.99 -8.26 26.09
CA LYS A 170 2.59 -9.63 25.70
C LYS A 170 1.39 -9.71 24.74
N LYS A 171 0.61 -8.64 24.61
CA LYS A 171 -0.54 -8.55 23.69
C LYS A 171 -0.15 -8.24 22.25
N LEU A 172 1.11 -7.88 21.98
CA LEU A 172 1.61 -7.64 20.63
C LEU A 172 1.99 -8.96 19.96
N THR A 173 1.50 -9.16 18.77
CA THR A 173 1.86 -10.30 17.91
C THR A 173 2.37 -9.77 16.58
N LEU A 174 3.53 -10.26 16.13
CA LEU A 174 4.08 -9.93 14.82
C LEU A 174 3.50 -10.85 13.75
N ASP A 175 3.11 -10.26 12.64
CA ASP A 175 2.80 -10.99 11.40
C ASP A 175 4.04 -11.82 10.97
N PRO A 176 3.97 -13.13 10.83
CA PRO A 176 5.09 -13.92 10.31
C PRO A 176 5.53 -13.47 8.91
N ASP A 177 4.61 -12.93 8.11
CA ASP A 177 4.86 -12.40 6.77
C ASP A 177 4.91 -10.86 6.73
N TRP A 178 5.34 -10.24 7.81
CA TRP A 178 5.35 -8.77 7.99
C TRP A 178 5.99 -7.99 6.83
N ASN A 179 6.95 -8.57 6.13
CA ASN A 179 7.69 -7.95 5.03
C ASN A 179 7.29 -8.53 3.66
N SER A 180 6.04 -8.96 3.50
CA SER A 180 5.55 -9.40 2.20
C SER A 180 4.73 -8.31 1.50
N CYS A 181 4.78 -8.31 0.18
CA CYS A 181 3.86 -7.53 -0.62
C CYS A 181 2.48 -8.20 -0.58
N ARG A 182 1.45 -7.43 -0.31
CA ARG A 182 0.06 -7.89 -0.27
C ARG A 182 -0.67 -7.53 -1.56
N ILE A 183 -0.09 -7.90 -2.71
CA ILE A 183 -0.62 -7.48 -4.01
C ILE A 183 -2.03 -8.05 -4.27
N GLU A 184 -2.34 -9.23 -3.74
CA GLU A 184 -3.68 -9.82 -3.78
C GLU A 184 -4.71 -8.96 -3.03
N SER A 185 -4.32 -8.41 -1.88
CA SER A 185 -5.15 -7.48 -1.12
C SER A 185 -5.37 -6.17 -1.87
N CYS A 186 -4.34 -5.67 -2.56
CA CYS A 186 -4.44 -4.49 -3.41
C CYS A 186 -5.46 -4.71 -4.53
N LEU A 187 -5.33 -5.83 -5.25
CA LEU A 187 -6.28 -6.24 -6.30
C LEU A 187 -7.71 -6.35 -5.77
N ALA A 188 -7.91 -7.09 -4.67
CA ALA A 188 -9.23 -7.35 -4.09
C ALA A 188 -9.91 -6.05 -3.64
N LEU A 189 -9.20 -5.16 -2.94
CA LEU A 189 -9.71 -3.86 -2.54
C LEU A 189 -10.06 -2.97 -3.74
N GLY A 190 -9.19 -2.91 -4.75
CA GLY A 190 -9.45 -2.15 -5.96
C GLY A 190 -10.69 -2.62 -6.68
N LYS A 191 -10.87 -3.93 -6.85
CA LYS A 191 -12.09 -4.53 -7.45
C LYS A 191 -13.34 -4.22 -6.63
N ALA A 192 -13.26 -4.29 -5.29
CA ALA A 192 -14.39 -3.95 -4.42
C ALA A 192 -14.81 -2.49 -4.58
N LEU A 193 -13.84 -1.56 -4.58
CA LEU A 193 -14.10 -0.14 -4.79
C LEU A 193 -14.67 0.13 -6.19
N PHE A 194 -14.18 -0.57 -7.21
CA PHE A 194 -14.70 -0.49 -8.55
C PHE A 194 -16.16 -0.94 -8.64
N ALA A 195 -16.51 -2.04 -7.98
CA ALA A 195 -17.89 -2.56 -7.91
C ALA A 195 -18.84 -1.59 -7.18
N GLU A 196 -18.33 -0.79 -6.22
CA GLU A 196 -19.05 0.32 -5.58
C GLU A 196 -19.24 1.54 -6.50
N GLY A 197 -18.77 1.50 -7.73
CA GLY A 197 -18.86 2.61 -8.68
C GLY A 197 -17.76 3.66 -8.53
N ARG A 198 -16.75 3.44 -7.70
CA ARG A 198 -15.64 4.38 -7.53
C ARG A 198 -14.73 4.39 -8.75
N ARG A 199 -14.16 5.55 -9.03
CA ARG A 199 -13.15 5.81 -10.04
C ARG A 199 -12.27 6.95 -9.52
N ASP A 200 -10.98 6.86 -9.73
CA ASP A 200 -10.08 7.96 -9.40
C ASP A 200 -10.29 9.09 -10.41
N PRO A 201 -10.35 10.36 -9.98
CA PRO A 201 -10.36 11.48 -10.89
C PRO A 201 -8.98 11.65 -11.56
N ASP A 202 -8.94 12.31 -12.73
CA ASP A 202 -7.70 12.50 -13.50
C ASP A 202 -6.59 13.20 -12.71
N ASN A 203 -6.95 14.07 -11.78
CA ASN A 203 -6.02 14.76 -10.88
C ASN A 203 -5.69 13.99 -9.61
N ALA A 204 -6.14 12.73 -9.43
CA ALA A 204 -5.78 11.91 -8.28
C ALA A 204 -4.27 11.79 -8.14
N GLY A 205 -3.78 11.86 -6.92
CA GLY A 205 -2.36 11.75 -6.58
C GLY A 205 -2.13 10.87 -5.36
N PRO A 206 -0.87 10.62 -5.02
CA PRO A 206 -0.52 9.89 -3.80
C PRO A 206 -1.08 10.55 -2.54
N ILE A 207 -1.40 9.74 -1.53
CA ILE A 207 -1.71 10.25 -0.18
C ILE A 207 -0.40 10.62 0.51
N TYR A 208 -0.27 11.89 0.87
CA TYR A 208 0.79 12.39 1.72
C TYR A 208 0.22 12.70 3.10
N ILE A 209 0.48 11.82 4.09
CA ILE A 209 0.11 12.07 5.50
C ILE A 209 0.96 13.21 6.07
N ARG A 210 2.17 13.39 5.52
CA ARG A 210 3.07 14.51 5.82
C ARG A 210 3.47 15.21 4.53
N PRO A 211 3.57 16.55 4.52
CA PRO A 211 4.20 17.27 3.41
C PRO A 211 5.61 16.75 3.13
N SER A 212 6.05 16.78 1.90
CA SER A 212 7.42 16.39 1.54
C SER A 212 8.45 17.28 2.24
N GLU A 213 9.66 16.78 2.48
CA GLU A 213 10.75 17.60 3.06
C GLU A 213 11.01 18.88 2.27
N ALA A 214 10.85 18.84 0.94
CA ALA A 214 10.99 20.02 0.09
C ALA A 214 9.86 21.05 0.31
N GLU A 215 8.63 20.62 0.60
CA GLU A 215 7.51 21.50 0.94
C GLU A 215 7.67 22.09 2.34
N LEU A 216 8.16 21.29 3.31
CA LEU A 216 8.48 21.77 4.65
C LEU A 216 9.60 22.82 4.64
N THR A 217 10.63 22.64 3.81
CA THR A 217 11.74 23.58 3.65
C THR A 217 11.27 24.89 2.99
N LYS A 218 10.36 24.81 2.00
CA LYS A 218 9.76 25.98 1.36
C LYS A 218 8.89 26.79 2.33
N SER A 219 8.06 26.15 3.12
CA SER A 219 7.21 26.84 4.11
C SER A 219 8.04 27.51 5.21
N ALA A 220 9.16 26.93 5.62
CA ALA A 220 10.08 27.54 6.57
C ALA A 220 10.85 28.75 5.99
N SER A 221 11.10 28.79 4.67
CA SER A 221 11.77 29.91 3.99
C SER A 221 10.82 31.07 3.63
N THR A 222 9.51 30.84 3.62
CA THR A 222 8.49 31.87 3.31
C THR A 222 8.03 32.64 4.58
N GLN A 223 8.42 32.17 5.77
CA GLN A 223 8.13 32.83 7.07
C GLN A 223 9.28 33.69 7.59
N LYS A 224 10.31 33.92 6.81
CA LYS A 224 11.40 34.89 7.07
C LYS A 224 11.29 36.05 6.10
#